data_bd76457fb026d61e0c6bb7c19b8532a7
#
_entry.id   bd76457fb026d61e0c6bb7c19b8532a7
#
_cell.length_a   1.000
_cell.length_b   1.000
_cell.length_c   1.000
_cell.angle_alpha   90.00
_cell.angle_beta   90.00
_cell.angle_gamma   90.00
#
_symmetry.space_group_name_H-M   'P 1'
#
loop_
_entity.id
_entity.type
_entity.pdbx_description
1 polymer ?
#
loop_
_entity_poly.entity_id
_entity_poly.type
_entity_poly.pdbx_seq_one_letter_code
_entity_poly.pdbx_strand_id
1 'polypeptide(L)'
;MLSDRPEVYKGLYSGSDWSWTKVASGGTTELEMDNGQGYYDFAVDMSQTNENEYIVATTTCFKTINDGISFTPIGGYYGPFDIHPDIQDIKILPNGDTWIATDGGMNFSSDGFESKANHSVRTNGIIGSDFWGFDQGWNEDIVVGGRYHNGNTAIADFYNVKALSMGGAESPTGWVLHAKSRHVAFDDLGGGW
;
A
#
# COMPACT_ATOMS: atom_id res chain seq x y z
N MET A 1 -7.27 14.79 -16.47
CA MET A 1 -7.99 13.78 -15.70
C MET A 1 -7.09 12.56 -15.72
N LEU A 2 -6.53 12.16 -14.58
CA LEU A 2 -5.75 10.92 -14.51
C LEU A 2 -6.73 9.78 -14.77
N SER A 3 -6.36 8.83 -15.59
CA SER A 3 -7.19 7.65 -15.86
C SER A 3 -7.15 6.75 -14.62
N ASP A 4 -8.31 6.33 -14.14
CA ASP A 4 -8.39 5.30 -13.10
C ASP A 4 -7.99 3.92 -13.63
N ARG A 5 -7.68 3.84 -14.92
CA ARG A 5 -7.28 2.62 -15.64
C ARG A 5 -5.84 2.76 -16.11
N PRO A 6 -4.87 2.27 -15.33
CA PRO A 6 -3.48 2.33 -15.72
C PRO A 6 -3.23 1.53 -17.00
N GLU A 7 -2.33 2.00 -17.81
CA GLU A 7 -1.88 1.33 -19.03
C GLU A 7 -0.40 0.98 -18.92
N VAL A 8 -0.02 -0.16 -19.46
CA VAL A 8 1.36 -0.62 -19.50
C VAL A 8 1.94 -0.39 -20.88
N TYR A 9 3.03 0.34 -20.94
CA TYR A 9 3.76 0.60 -22.18
C TYR A 9 5.18 0.06 -22.08
N LYS A 10 5.65 -0.54 -23.17
CA LYS A 10 7.04 -0.91 -23.36
C LYS A 10 7.74 0.14 -24.21
N GLY A 11 8.83 0.68 -23.69
CA GLY A 11 9.71 1.60 -24.42
C GLY A 11 10.92 0.88 -25.00
N LEU A 12 11.21 1.07 -26.26
CA LEU A 12 12.43 0.60 -26.90
C LEU A 12 13.30 1.81 -27.32
N TYR A 13 14.53 1.85 -26.82
CA TYR A 13 15.50 2.87 -27.17
C TYR A 13 16.37 2.43 -28.36
N SER A 14 16.36 3.21 -29.40
CA SER A 14 17.12 2.91 -30.62
C SER A 14 18.54 3.48 -30.64
N GLY A 15 18.99 4.11 -29.55
CA GLY A 15 20.26 4.86 -29.47
C GLY A 15 20.11 6.36 -29.74
N SER A 16 19.00 6.80 -30.32
CA SER A 16 18.67 8.22 -30.55
C SER A 16 17.23 8.57 -30.14
N ASP A 17 16.33 7.62 -30.26
CA ASP A 17 14.90 7.83 -30.06
C ASP A 17 14.24 6.68 -29.31
N TRP A 18 13.10 6.98 -28.63
CA TRP A 18 12.24 6.01 -27.97
C TRP A 18 11.02 5.69 -28.83
N SER A 19 10.74 4.41 -29.00
CA SER A 19 9.44 3.95 -29.50
C SER A 19 8.66 3.29 -28.39
N TRP A 20 7.36 3.60 -28.29
CA TRP A 20 6.48 3.12 -27.23
C TRP A 20 5.39 2.23 -27.82
N THR A 21 5.20 1.07 -27.23
CA THR A 21 4.13 0.15 -27.59
C THR A 21 3.29 -0.14 -26.36
N LYS A 22 1.98 0.03 -26.47
CA LYS A 22 1.06 -0.37 -25.39
C LYS A 22 0.97 -1.89 -25.37
N VAL A 23 1.28 -2.50 -24.24
CA VAL A 23 1.26 -3.95 -24.00
C VAL A 23 0.00 -4.40 -23.33
N ALA A 24 -0.55 -3.61 -22.39
CA ALA A 24 -1.78 -3.94 -21.67
C ALA A 24 -2.53 -2.69 -21.23
N SER A 25 -3.83 -2.84 -21.03
CA SER A 25 -4.70 -1.82 -20.42
C SER A 25 -5.32 -2.40 -19.16
N GLY A 26 -5.29 -1.65 -18.07
CA GLY A 26 -6.04 -1.98 -16.87
C GLY A 26 -7.55 -1.99 -17.12
N GLY A 27 -8.29 -2.72 -16.30
CA GLY A 27 -9.74 -2.90 -16.47
C GLY A 27 -10.13 -3.87 -17.58
N THR A 28 -9.18 -4.64 -18.10
CA THR A 28 -9.43 -5.76 -19.02
C THR A 28 -9.40 -7.09 -18.26
N THR A 29 -9.88 -8.17 -18.89
CA THR A 29 -9.81 -9.51 -18.30
C THR A 29 -8.39 -10.03 -18.13
N GLU A 30 -7.46 -9.49 -18.89
CA GLU A 30 -6.03 -9.83 -18.80
C GLU A 30 -5.33 -9.10 -17.66
N LEU A 31 -5.78 -7.87 -17.34
CA LEU A 31 -5.18 -7.02 -16.33
C LEU A 31 -6.27 -6.25 -15.57
N GLU A 32 -6.79 -6.85 -14.51
CA GLU A 32 -7.87 -6.27 -13.69
C GLU A 32 -7.35 -5.19 -12.71
N MET A 33 -6.67 -4.19 -13.24
CA MET A 33 -6.16 -3.04 -12.49
C MET A 33 -7.12 -1.85 -12.59
N ASP A 34 -8.36 -2.02 -12.16
CA ASP A 34 -9.40 -1.00 -12.33
C ASP A 34 -10.24 -0.84 -11.05
N ASN A 35 -9.62 -0.39 -9.99
CA ASN A 35 -10.31 -0.17 -8.72
C ASN A 35 -10.32 1.29 -8.24
N GLY A 36 -10.02 2.23 -9.13
CA GLY A 36 -10.14 3.66 -8.88
C GLY A 36 -9.04 4.28 -8.02
N GLN A 37 -7.99 3.54 -7.66
CA GLN A 37 -6.91 4.03 -6.80
C GLN A 37 -5.57 4.23 -7.53
N GLY A 38 -5.51 4.10 -8.84
CA GLY A 38 -4.27 4.27 -9.61
C GLY A 38 -3.62 5.66 -9.52
N TYR A 39 -4.26 6.61 -8.85
CA TYR A 39 -3.68 7.91 -8.50
C TYR A 39 -2.81 7.86 -7.22
N TYR A 40 -2.97 6.85 -6.41
CA TYR A 40 -2.32 6.65 -5.11
C TYR A 40 -1.39 5.43 -5.14
N ASP A 41 -1.91 4.28 -5.54
CA ASP A 41 -1.19 3.02 -5.61
C ASP A 41 -0.77 2.75 -7.04
N PHE A 42 0.50 2.88 -7.33
CA PHE A 42 1.00 2.58 -8.66
C PHE A 42 2.46 2.21 -8.62
N ALA A 43 2.76 0.95 -8.89
CA ALA A 43 4.12 0.44 -8.87
C ALA A 43 4.40 -0.47 -10.07
N VAL A 44 5.63 -0.42 -10.56
CA VAL A 44 6.14 -1.31 -11.59
C VAL A 44 7.63 -1.52 -11.39
N ASP A 45 8.07 -2.76 -11.50
CA ASP A 45 9.49 -3.09 -11.64
C ASP A 45 9.65 -4.34 -12.51
N MET A 46 10.80 -4.45 -13.17
CA MET A 46 11.08 -5.53 -14.09
C MET A 46 12.34 -6.29 -13.71
N SER A 47 12.38 -7.55 -14.08
CA SER A 47 13.55 -8.39 -13.92
C SER A 47 14.75 -7.78 -14.65
N GLN A 48 15.89 -7.72 -13.97
CA GLN A 48 17.13 -7.21 -14.57
C GLN A 48 17.85 -8.25 -15.45
N THR A 49 17.35 -9.48 -15.45
CA THR A 49 17.95 -10.61 -16.17
C THR A 49 17.00 -11.22 -17.21
N ASN A 50 15.71 -10.88 -17.16
CA ASN A 50 14.70 -11.37 -18.09
C ASN A 50 13.72 -10.24 -18.45
N GLU A 51 13.90 -9.64 -19.61
CA GLU A 51 13.07 -8.51 -20.09
C GLU A 51 11.57 -8.86 -20.30
N ASN A 52 11.23 -10.14 -20.31
CA ASN A 52 9.84 -10.59 -20.45
C ASN A 52 9.13 -10.71 -19.10
N GLU A 53 9.84 -10.52 -17.99
CA GLU A 53 9.33 -10.68 -16.63
C GLU A 53 9.29 -9.35 -15.90
N TYR A 54 8.07 -8.97 -15.46
CA TYR A 54 7.86 -7.79 -14.65
C TYR A 54 6.58 -7.89 -13.83
N ILE A 55 6.47 -7.04 -12.83
CA ILE A 55 5.30 -6.93 -11.97
C ILE A 55 4.76 -5.51 -12.11
N VAL A 56 3.45 -5.40 -12.27
CA VAL A 56 2.70 -4.15 -12.25
C VAL A 56 1.66 -4.23 -11.14
N ALA A 57 1.42 -3.13 -10.46
CA ALA A 57 0.52 -3.14 -9.32
C ALA A 57 -0.21 -1.81 -9.12
N THR A 58 -1.41 -1.94 -8.59
CA THR A 58 -2.20 -0.91 -7.92
C THR A 58 -2.60 -1.49 -6.56
N THR A 59 -3.86 -1.69 -6.28
CA THR A 59 -4.31 -2.42 -5.07
C THR A 59 -4.05 -3.93 -5.14
N THR A 60 -3.77 -4.46 -6.33
CA THR A 60 -3.40 -5.85 -6.58
C THR A 60 -2.14 -5.91 -7.46
N CYS A 61 -1.24 -6.82 -7.14
CA CYS A 61 -0.05 -7.10 -7.94
C CYS A 61 -0.34 -8.12 -9.02
N PHE A 62 0.10 -7.84 -10.23
CA PHE A 62 0.05 -8.73 -11.38
C PHE A 62 1.44 -8.98 -11.93
N LYS A 63 1.79 -10.24 -12.12
CA LYS A 63 3.06 -10.67 -12.72
C LYS A 63 2.84 -11.14 -14.15
N THR A 64 3.73 -10.76 -15.02
CA THR A 64 3.91 -11.36 -16.35
C THR A 64 5.28 -12.01 -16.47
N ILE A 65 5.39 -13.07 -17.26
CA ILE A 65 6.65 -13.74 -17.62
C ILE A 65 6.80 -13.88 -19.15
N ASN A 66 5.91 -13.25 -19.89
CA ASN A 66 5.81 -13.37 -21.35
C ASN A 66 5.58 -12.01 -22.02
N ASP A 67 6.26 -10.98 -21.52
CA ASP A 67 6.28 -9.63 -22.09
C ASP A 67 4.87 -8.97 -22.15
N GLY A 68 4.02 -9.25 -21.17
CA GLY A 68 2.70 -8.65 -21.06
C GLY A 68 1.61 -9.30 -21.91
N ILE A 69 1.89 -10.45 -22.56
CA ILE A 69 0.86 -11.21 -23.29
C ILE A 69 -0.22 -11.71 -22.32
N SER A 70 0.17 -12.08 -21.10
CA SER A 70 -0.75 -12.42 -20.03
C SER A 70 -0.22 -11.99 -18.68
N PHE A 71 -1.14 -11.73 -17.74
CA PHE A 71 -0.84 -11.35 -16.38
C PHE A 71 -1.52 -12.32 -15.40
N THR A 72 -0.83 -12.63 -14.32
CA THR A 72 -1.36 -13.47 -13.25
C THR A 72 -1.35 -12.68 -11.95
N PRO A 73 -2.48 -12.57 -11.22
CA PRO A 73 -2.49 -11.92 -9.92
C PRO A 73 -1.66 -12.72 -8.91
N ILE A 74 -0.82 -12.02 -8.15
CA ILE A 74 0.02 -12.64 -7.12
C ILE A 74 -0.44 -12.28 -5.72
N GLY A 75 -0.97 -11.08 -5.47
CA GLY A 75 -1.46 -10.69 -4.15
C GLY A 75 -2.15 -9.34 -4.18
N GLY A 76 -2.71 -8.92 -3.09
CA GLY A 76 -3.57 -7.77 -2.95
C GLY A 76 -4.99 -8.22 -2.67
N TYR A 77 -6.00 -7.64 -3.34
CA TYR A 77 -7.38 -8.11 -3.16
C TYR A 77 -7.60 -9.55 -3.63
N TYR A 78 -6.82 -10.02 -4.56
CA TYR A 78 -6.83 -11.40 -5.02
C TYR A 78 -5.45 -11.86 -5.45
N GLY A 79 -5.25 -13.16 -5.47
CA GLY A 79 -3.98 -13.81 -5.73
C GLY A 79 -3.66 -14.85 -4.65
N PRO A 80 -2.68 -15.71 -4.92
CA PRO A 80 -2.36 -16.82 -4.01
C PRO A 80 -1.53 -16.42 -2.80
N PHE A 81 -0.83 -15.27 -2.82
CA PHE A 81 0.05 -14.84 -1.75
C PHE A 81 -0.69 -13.89 -0.80
N ASP A 82 -0.36 -13.98 0.49
CA ASP A 82 -0.88 -13.10 1.53
C ASP A 82 -0.11 -11.78 1.50
N ILE A 83 -0.47 -10.93 0.56
CA ILE A 83 0.05 -9.58 0.35
C ILE A 83 -1.11 -8.62 0.60
N HIS A 84 -0.91 -7.64 1.50
CA HIS A 84 -1.91 -6.60 1.72
C HIS A 84 -2.15 -5.82 0.42
N PRO A 85 -3.37 -5.37 0.15
CA PRO A 85 -3.63 -4.44 -0.97
C PRO A 85 -2.84 -3.13 -0.83
N ASP A 86 -3.03 -2.26 -1.81
CA ASP A 86 -2.49 -0.90 -1.86
C ASP A 86 -0.95 -0.93 -1.93
N ILE A 87 -0.48 -1.26 -3.15
CA ILE A 87 0.93 -1.51 -3.42
C ILE A 87 1.64 -0.20 -3.71
N GLN A 88 2.61 0.15 -2.89
CA GLN A 88 3.34 1.42 -2.94
C GLN A 88 4.63 1.34 -3.76
N ASP A 89 5.33 0.20 -3.67
CA ASP A 89 6.59 0.02 -4.41
C ASP A 89 6.91 -1.46 -4.61
N ILE A 90 7.66 -1.74 -5.68
CA ILE A 90 8.14 -3.07 -6.04
C ILE A 90 9.62 -2.97 -6.36
N LYS A 91 10.40 -3.98 -5.94
CA LYS A 91 11.81 -4.09 -6.30
C LYS A 91 12.19 -5.52 -6.62
N ILE A 92 12.63 -5.74 -7.87
CA ILE A 92 13.17 -7.02 -8.35
C ILE A 92 14.68 -6.89 -8.45
N LEU A 93 15.39 -7.70 -7.68
CA LEU A 93 16.86 -7.70 -7.63
C LEU A 93 17.46 -8.62 -8.71
N PRO A 94 18.74 -8.44 -9.09
CA PRO A 94 19.38 -9.26 -10.13
C PRO A 94 19.42 -10.76 -9.84
N ASN A 95 19.34 -11.15 -8.56
CA ASN A 95 19.31 -12.55 -8.13
C ASN A 95 17.89 -13.15 -8.12
N GLY A 96 16.86 -12.37 -8.53
CA GLY A 96 15.46 -12.79 -8.52
C GLY A 96 14.72 -12.49 -7.21
N ASP A 97 15.41 -12.08 -6.15
CA ASP A 97 14.76 -11.65 -4.91
C ASP A 97 13.83 -10.47 -5.21
N THR A 98 12.59 -10.57 -4.76
CA THR A 98 11.57 -9.58 -5.03
C THR A 98 10.96 -9.06 -3.73
N TRP A 99 10.88 -7.75 -3.61
CA TRP A 99 10.28 -7.03 -2.49
C TRP A 99 9.06 -6.26 -2.95
N ILE A 100 8.01 -6.28 -2.14
CA ILE A 100 6.79 -5.50 -2.36
C ILE A 100 6.46 -4.75 -1.08
N ALA A 101 6.36 -3.43 -1.18
CA ALA A 101 5.89 -2.54 -0.12
C ALA A 101 4.40 -2.25 -0.30
N THR A 102 3.64 -2.35 0.77
CA THR A 102 2.20 -2.11 0.79
C THR A 102 1.82 -1.29 2.02
N ASP A 103 0.59 -0.81 2.09
CA ASP A 103 0.05 -0.18 3.30
C ASP A 103 0.05 -1.12 4.52
N GLY A 104 0.01 -2.42 4.29
CA GLY A 104 0.12 -3.45 5.34
C GLY A 104 1.55 -3.87 5.69
N GLY A 105 2.56 -3.30 5.02
CA GLY A 105 3.98 -3.58 5.29
C GLY A 105 4.73 -4.22 4.13
N MET A 106 5.81 -4.92 4.46
CA MET A 106 6.76 -5.46 3.49
C MET A 106 6.57 -6.94 3.24
N ASN A 107 6.65 -7.33 1.99
CA ASN A 107 6.63 -8.71 1.53
C ASN A 107 7.92 -9.03 0.77
N PHE A 108 8.40 -10.24 0.92
CA PHE A 108 9.62 -10.73 0.29
C PHE A 108 9.37 -12.10 -0.34
N SER A 109 9.94 -12.31 -1.52
CA SER A 109 10.04 -13.62 -2.16
C SER A 109 11.44 -13.82 -2.74
N SER A 110 12.01 -15.00 -2.55
CA SER A 110 13.32 -15.36 -3.12
C SER A 110 13.23 -15.99 -4.51
N ASP A 111 12.05 -16.10 -5.07
CA ASP A 111 11.79 -16.69 -6.40
C ASP A 111 10.80 -15.86 -7.25
N GLY A 112 10.66 -14.57 -6.97
CA GLY A 112 9.74 -13.72 -7.73
C GLY A 112 8.26 -14.09 -7.56
N PHE A 113 7.88 -14.63 -6.41
CA PHE A 113 6.51 -15.06 -6.11
C PHE A 113 6.02 -16.26 -6.96
N GLU A 114 6.91 -17.23 -7.20
CA GLU A 114 6.51 -18.50 -7.84
C GLU A 114 5.97 -19.50 -6.83
N SER A 115 6.60 -19.60 -5.66
CA SER A 115 6.24 -20.54 -4.60
C SER A 115 5.90 -19.85 -3.28
N LYS A 116 4.78 -20.25 -2.67
CA LYS A 116 4.43 -19.80 -1.32
C LYS A 116 5.49 -20.15 -0.26
N ALA A 117 6.25 -21.20 -0.48
CA ALA A 117 7.32 -21.60 0.44
C ALA A 117 8.48 -20.59 0.50
N ASN A 118 8.62 -19.79 -0.54
CA ASN A 118 9.66 -18.77 -0.69
C ASN A 118 9.16 -17.35 -0.42
N HIS A 119 7.89 -17.18 -0.06
CA HIS A 119 7.29 -15.93 0.38
C HIS A 119 7.35 -15.76 1.89
N SER A 120 7.59 -14.55 2.34
CA SER A 120 7.51 -14.19 3.75
C SER A 120 7.14 -12.72 3.95
N VAL A 121 6.28 -12.47 4.91
CA VAL A 121 5.98 -11.12 5.42
C VAL A 121 7.17 -10.63 6.24
N ARG A 122 7.65 -9.42 5.95
CA ARG A 122 8.84 -8.79 6.56
C ARG A 122 8.48 -7.52 7.34
N THR A 123 7.29 -7.45 7.87
CA THR A 123 6.78 -6.29 8.61
C THR A 123 7.26 -6.28 10.07
N ASN A 124 7.74 -7.40 10.60
CA ASN A 124 8.17 -7.49 12.00
C ASN A 124 9.32 -6.52 12.30
N GLY A 125 9.11 -5.65 13.29
CA GLY A 125 10.06 -4.60 13.67
C GLY A 125 9.85 -3.28 12.93
N ILE A 126 8.96 -3.20 11.97
CA ILE A 126 8.49 -1.94 11.40
C ILE A 126 7.40 -1.41 12.33
N ILE A 127 7.72 -0.33 13.05
CA ILE A 127 6.79 0.34 13.97
C ILE A 127 6.47 1.69 13.36
N GLY A 128 5.34 1.79 12.73
CA GLY A 128 4.87 3.03 12.09
C GLY A 128 3.35 3.05 11.98
N SER A 129 2.82 4.25 11.92
CA SER A 129 1.42 4.53 11.55
C SER A 129 1.36 5.92 10.98
N ASP A 130 0.64 6.09 9.90
CA ASP A 130 0.38 7.40 9.32
C ASP A 130 -0.71 8.09 10.12
N PHE A 131 -0.35 9.20 10.73
CA PHE A 131 -1.29 10.08 11.42
C PHE A 131 -1.69 11.22 10.48
N TRP A 132 -2.96 11.29 10.17
CA TRP A 132 -3.51 12.36 9.34
C TRP A 132 -3.99 13.55 10.16
N GLY A 133 -4.37 13.30 11.41
CA GLY A 133 -4.74 14.33 12.36
C GLY A 133 -3.99 14.16 13.68
N PHE A 134 -3.68 15.27 14.32
CA PHE A 134 -2.96 15.29 15.58
C PHE A 134 -3.35 16.53 16.38
N ASP A 135 -3.55 16.35 17.69
CA ASP A 135 -3.73 17.43 18.62
C ASP A 135 -3.13 17.09 19.99
N GLN A 136 -2.85 18.11 20.78
CA GLN A 136 -2.28 17.96 22.12
C GLN A 136 -2.95 18.86 23.15
N GLY A 137 -2.96 18.42 24.38
CA GLY A 137 -3.41 19.22 25.50
C GLY A 137 -2.45 20.40 25.79
N TRP A 138 -3.00 21.56 26.14
CA TRP A 138 -2.19 22.74 26.46
C TRP A 138 -1.70 22.73 27.90
N ASN A 139 -2.53 22.26 28.81
CA ASN A 139 -2.24 22.19 30.23
C ASN A 139 -2.33 20.76 30.79
N GLU A 140 -2.41 19.81 29.93
CA GLU A 140 -2.54 18.39 30.27
C GLU A 140 -1.65 17.56 29.35
N ASP A 141 -1.05 16.54 29.92
CA ASP A 141 -0.25 15.57 29.17
C ASP A 141 -1.16 14.58 28.47
N ILE A 142 -1.75 15.03 27.33
CA ILE A 142 -2.60 14.23 26.47
C ILE A 142 -2.29 14.55 25.02
N VAL A 143 -2.17 13.50 24.23
CA VAL A 143 -1.99 13.54 22.77
C VAL A 143 -3.08 12.68 22.14
N VAL A 144 -3.70 13.18 21.09
CA VAL A 144 -4.69 12.45 20.30
C VAL A 144 -4.33 12.51 18.82
N GLY A 145 -4.59 11.44 18.10
CA GLY A 145 -4.37 11.41 16.66
C GLY A 145 -5.18 10.34 15.97
N GLY A 146 -5.58 10.63 14.74
CA GLY A 146 -6.28 9.72 13.86
C GLY A 146 -5.32 9.04 12.88
N ARG A 147 -5.42 7.74 12.78
CA ARG A 147 -4.64 6.90 11.87
C ARG A 147 -5.59 6.32 10.82
N TYR A 148 -5.33 6.63 9.58
CA TYR A 148 -6.15 6.11 8.50
C TYR A 148 -6.20 4.58 8.54
N HIS A 149 -7.35 4.00 8.32
CA HIS A 149 -7.69 2.57 8.48
C HIS A 149 -7.49 1.95 9.88
N ASN A 150 -6.82 2.64 10.80
CA ASN A 150 -6.48 2.12 12.13
C ASN A 150 -7.16 2.87 13.28
N GLY A 151 -7.98 3.87 12.95
CA GLY A 151 -8.78 4.62 13.91
C GLY A 151 -7.99 5.60 14.76
N ASN A 152 -8.70 6.20 15.72
CA ASN A 152 -8.18 7.22 16.60
C ASN A 152 -7.50 6.63 17.83
N THR A 153 -6.46 7.29 18.29
CA THR A 153 -5.69 6.89 19.47
C THR A 153 -5.43 8.10 20.35
N ALA A 154 -5.62 7.94 21.65
CA ALA A 154 -5.20 8.93 22.64
C ALA A 154 -4.14 8.33 23.56
N ILE A 155 -3.16 9.15 23.95
CA ILE A 155 -2.08 8.81 24.87
C ILE A 155 -2.03 9.88 25.96
N ALA A 156 -2.00 9.45 27.21
CA ALA A 156 -1.80 10.30 28.36
C ALA A 156 -1.29 9.46 29.54
N ASP A 157 -0.59 10.08 30.47
CA ASP A 157 -0.06 9.42 31.67
C ASP A 157 -1.13 8.69 32.47
N PHE A 158 -2.33 9.27 32.55
CA PHE A 158 -3.43 8.66 33.26
C PHE A 158 -4.05 7.42 32.58
N TYR A 159 -3.60 7.06 31.38
CA TYR A 159 -3.92 5.77 30.76
C TYR A 159 -2.91 4.66 31.09
N ASN A 160 -2.04 4.87 32.08
CA ASN A 160 -0.97 3.94 32.46
C ASN A 160 -0.02 3.60 31.31
N VAL A 161 0.45 4.62 30.60
CA VAL A 161 1.37 4.53 29.45
C VAL A 161 0.88 3.68 28.28
N LYS A 162 -0.40 3.39 28.21
CA LYS A 162 -0.99 2.66 27.11
C LYS A 162 -1.78 3.61 26.21
N ALA A 163 -1.67 3.42 24.93
CA ALA A 163 -2.53 4.10 23.97
C ALA A 163 -3.98 3.59 24.13
N LEU A 164 -4.91 4.51 24.23
CA LEU A 164 -6.34 4.22 24.22
C LEU A 164 -6.82 4.23 22.77
N SER A 165 -7.30 3.10 22.27
CA SER A 165 -7.98 3.04 20.98
C SER A 165 -9.41 3.53 21.14
N MET A 166 -9.82 4.50 20.33
CA MET A 166 -11.12 5.17 20.44
C MET A 166 -12.08 4.82 19.30
N GLY A 167 -11.69 3.94 18.38
CA GLY A 167 -12.51 3.58 17.23
C GLY A 167 -12.28 4.48 16.01
N GLY A 168 -13.13 4.36 15.00
CA GLY A 168 -13.05 5.16 13.78
C GLY A 168 -12.01 4.68 12.79
N ALA A 169 -12.32 3.65 11.98
CA ALA A 169 -11.34 3.06 11.06
C ALA A 169 -10.83 4.04 10.01
N GLU A 170 -11.71 4.82 9.41
CA GLU A 170 -11.42 5.79 8.35
C GLU A 170 -11.28 7.22 8.88
N SER A 171 -11.13 7.38 10.17
CA SER A 171 -11.19 8.67 10.81
C SER A 171 -9.80 9.20 11.16
N PRO A 172 -9.29 10.17 10.42
CA PRO A 172 -7.91 10.58 10.54
C PRO A 172 -7.64 11.64 11.62
N THR A 173 -8.66 12.06 12.38
CA THR A 173 -8.54 13.28 13.18
C THR A 173 -9.13 13.15 14.56
N GLY A 174 -8.45 13.72 15.55
CA GLY A 174 -8.91 13.87 16.91
C GLY A 174 -8.50 15.22 17.50
N TRP A 175 -9.23 15.68 18.51
CA TRP A 175 -9.02 16.97 19.17
C TRP A 175 -9.05 16.82 20.68
N VAL A 176 -8.19 17.57 21.36
CA VAL A 176 -8.24 17.74 22.81
C VAL A 176 -9.20 18.89 23.15
N LEU A 177 -10.14 18.65 24.05
CA LEU A 177 -11.14 19.67 24.46
C LEU A 177 -10.54 20.56 25.54
N HIS A 178 -9.99 21.70 25.18
CA HIS A 178 -9.33 22.63 26.11
C HIS A 178 -10.26 23.22 27.17
N ALA A 179 -11.56 23.23 26.91
CA ALA A 179 -12.55 23.74 27.87
C ALA A 179 -12.94 22.71 28.95
N LYS A 180 -12.52 21.48 28.83
CA LYS A 180 -12.90 20.38 29.72
C LYS A 180 -11.74 19.42 29.90
N SER A 181 -11.24 19.34 31.12
CA SER A 181 -10.13 18.48 31.50
C SER A 181 -10.34 17.03 31.11
N ARG A 182 -9.31 16.40 30.55
CA ARG A 182 -9.24 14.98 30.18
C ARG A 182 -10.30 14.52 29.17
N HIS A 183 -10.71 15.41 28.29
CA HIS A 183 -11.66 15.08 27.25
C HIS A 183 -11.05 15.26 25.88
N VAL A 184 -11.33 14.29 25.02
CA VAL A 184 -10.98 14.33 23.60
C VAL A 184 -12.24 14.13 22.76
N ALA A 185 -12.25 14.67 21.59
CA ALA A 185 -13.22 14.38 20.54
C ALA A 185 -12.49 13.75 19.37
N PHE A 186 -13.15 12.91 18.62
CA PHE A 186 -12.62 12.30 17.41
C PHE A 186 -13.72 12.14 16.38
N ASP A 187 -13.32 12.07 15.16
CA ASP A 187 -14.19 11.75 14.04
C ASP A 187 -14.33 10.24 13.91
N ASP A 188 -15.52 9.76 13.59
CA ASP A 188 -15.82 8.33 13.39
C ASP A 188 -16.44 8.08 12.00
N LEU A 189 -15.97 8.80 10.99
CA LEU A 189 -16.39 8.60 9.62
C LEU A 189 -15.88 7.24 9.10
N GLY A 190 -16.80 6.41 8.65
CA GLY A 190 -16.48 5.09 8.09
C GLY A 190 -16.25 3.98 9.13
N GLY A 191 -16.12 4.31 10.39
CA GLY A 191 -15.89 3.35 11.45
C GLY A 191 -17.16 2.95 12.19
N GLY A 192 -17.79 1.90 11.76
CA GLY A 192 -18.87 1.28 12.54
C GLY A 192 -20.10 2.16 12.70
N TRP A 193 -20.91 2.07 11.80
CA TRP A 193 -22.30 2.52 11.80
C TRP A 193 -23.15 1.56 12.64
#